data_18bfeb3272d30f64918b285084138045
#
_entry.id   18bfeb3272d30f64918b285084138045
#
_cell.length_a   1.000
_cell.length_b   1.000
_cell.length_c   1.000
_cell.angle_alpha   90.00
_cell.angle_beta   90.00
_cell.angle_gamma   90.00
#
_symmetry.space_group_name_H-M   'P 1'
#
loop_
_entity.id
_entity.type
_entity.pdbx_description
1 polymer ?
#
loop_
_entity_poly.entity_id
_entity_poly.type
_entity_poly.pdbx_seq_one_letter_code
_entity_poly.pdbx_strand_id
1 'polypeptide(L)' 'MKRSRFSEEQIVSALRQAESGTPAGDVCRQLGIAEQTFYAWKKKYAHL' A
#
# COMPACT_ATOMS: atom_id res chain seq x y z
N MET A 1 15.53 1.31 -14.05
CA MET A 1 15.21 1.23 -13.69
C MET A 1 14.54 0.80 -13.09
N LYS A 2 14.01 0.81 -12.78
CA LYS A 2 13.48 0.51 -12.21
C LYS A 2 12.46 0.37 -11.92
N ARG A 3 11.91 0.14 -11.77
CA ARG A 3 10.91 -0.08 -11.52
C ARG A 3 10.39 0.37 -10.43
N SER A 4 9.48 0.58 -10.24
CA SER A 4 9.00 1.14 -9.17
C SER A 4 8.97 0.27 -8.07
N ARG A 5 9.69 0.45 -7.16
CA ARG A 5 9.71 -0.27 -6.10
C ARG A 5 9.38 0.56 -4.99
N PHE A 6 8.56 0.19 -4.05
CA PHE A 6 8.16 0.94 -2.87
C PHE A 6 8.94 0.40 -1.69
N SER A 7 9.49 1.30 -0.91
CA SER A 7 10.23 0.88 0.26
C SER A 7 9.23 0.42 1.31
N GLU A 8 9.75 -0.28 2.30
CA GLU A 8 8.91 -0.76 3.39
C GLU A 8 8.17 0.38 4.05
N GLU A 9 8.85 1.50 4.20
CA GLU A 9 8.24 2.67 4.79
C GLU A 9 7.04 3.14 4.00
N GLN A 10 7.17 3.15 2.70
CA GLN A 10 6.08 3.60 1.85
C GLN A 10 4.90 2.65 1.95
N ILE A 11 5.18 1.37 2.01
CA ILE A 11 4.14 0.37 2.10
C ILE A 11 3.39 0.53 3.42
N VAL A 12 4.12 0.67 4.51
CA VAL A 12 3.50 0.84 5.80
C VAL A 12 2.69 2.12 5.85
N SER A 13 3.23 3.17 5.26
CA SER A 13 2.53 4.44 5.22
C SER A 13 1.20 4.31 4.49
N ALA A 14 1.21 3.59 3.38
CA ALA A 14 0.00 3.37 2.60
C ALA A 14 -1.04 2.60 3.42
N LEU A 15 -0.59 1.59 4.13
CA LEU A 15 -1.49 0.79 4.94
C LEU A 15 -2.10 1.63 6.06
N ARG A 16 -1.31 2.52 6.62
CA ARG A 16 -1.80 3.41 7.66
C ARG A 16 -2.85 4.36 7.13
N GLN A 17 -2.64 4.88 5.95
CA GLN A 17 -3.61 5.76 5.35
C GLN A 17 -4.95 5.07 5.20
N ALA A 18 -4.91 3.84 4.77
CA ALA A 18 -6.15 3.08 4.59
C ALA A 18 -6.83 2.86 5.92
N GLU A 19 -6.07 2.69 6.98
CA GLU A 19 -6.65 2.48 8.29
C GLU A 19 -7.22 3.74 8.87
N SER A 20 -6.68 4.87 8.51
CA SER A 20 -7.15 6.12 9.07
C SER A 20 -8.36 6.68 8.34
N GLY A 21 -8.90 5.94 7.39
CA GLY A 21 -10.12 6.37 6.75
C GLY A 21 -10.03 6.54 5.25
N THR A 22 -8.84 6.50 4.68
CA THR A 22 -8.71 6.65 3.24
C THR A 22 -9.07 5.33 2.58
N PRO A 23 -9.95 5.33 1.58
CA PRO A 23 -10.31 4.08 0.91
C PRO A 23 -9.09 3.44 0.27
N ALA A 24 -9.05 2.12 0.32
CA ALA A 24 -7.94 1.39 -0.27
C ALA A 24 -7.78 1.71 -1.74
N GLY A 25 -8.90 1.87 -2.43
CA GLY A 25 -8.85 2.20 -3.83
C GLY A 25 -8.14 3.52 -4.10
N ASP A 26 -8.34 4.48 -3.22
CA ASP A 26 -7.69 5.77 -3.38
C ASP A 26 -6.19 5.65 -3.13
N VAL A 27 -5.82 4.88 -2.12
CA VAL A 27 -4.42 4.68 -1.83
C VAL A 27 -3.73 4.02 -3.01
N CYS A 28 -4.36 3.01 -3.57
CA CYS A 28 -3.79 2.32 -4.72
C CYS A 28 -3.62 3.27 -5.90
N ARG A 29 -4.61 4.14 -6.10
CA ARG A 29 -4.56 5.08 -7.18
C ARG A 29 -3.42 6.05 -7.01
N GLN A 30 -3.21 6.55 -5.81
CA GLN A 30 -2.12 7.46 -5.54
C GLN A 30 -0.77 6.83 -5.81
N LEU A 31 -0.64 5.57 -5.48
CA LEU A 31 0.62 4.87 -5.66
C LEU A 31 0.77 4.25 -7.03
N GLY A 32 -0.32 4.16 -7.76
CA GLY A 32 -0.26 3.53 -9.07
C GLY A 32 -0.13 2.03 -9.01
N ILE A 33 -0.71 1.41 -8.00
CA ILE A 33 -0.65 -0.03 -7.86
C ILE A 33 -2.04 -0.62 -7.97
N ALA A 34 -2.09 -1.92 -8.19
CA ALA A 34 -3.36 -2.61 -8.25
C ALA A 34 -3.83 -2.92 -6.84
N GLU A 35 -5.14 -3.06 -6.69
CA GLU A 35 -5.70 -3.39 -5.39
C GLU A 35 -5.19 -4.72 -4.89
N GLN A 36 -4.95 -5.64 -5.80
CA GLN A 36 -4.39 -6.92 -5.44
C GLN A 36 -3.07 -6.76 -4.73
N THR A 37 -2.23 -5.88 -5.25
CA THR A 37 -0.93 -5.61 -4.65
C THR A 37 -1.11 -5.04 -3.25
N PHE A 38 -2.06 -4.13 -3.12
CA PHE A 38 -2.31 -3.51 -1.83
C PHE A 38 -2.73 -4.57 -0.79
N TYR A 39 -3.61 -5.46 -1.18
CA TYR A 39 -4.08 -6.48 -0.26
C TYR A 39 -2.97 -7.48 0.08
N ALA A 40 -2.08 -7.73 -0.87
CA ALA A 40 -0.94 -8.58 -0.59
C ALA A 40 -0.04 -7.93 0.45
N TRP A 41 0.15 -6.63 0.33
CA TRP A 41 0.92 -5.89 1.32
C TRP A 41 0.26 -5.96 2.68
N LYS A 42 -1.03 -5.78 2.70
CA LYS A 42 -1.78 -5.78 3.93
C LYS A 42 -1.59 -7.09 4.66
N LYS A 43 -1.63 -8.18 3.91
CA LYS A 43 -1.44 -9.48 4.47
C LYS A 43 -0.01 -9.69 4.95
N LYS A 44 0.93 -9.24 4.15
CA LYS A 44 2.33 -9.42 4.45
C LYS A 44 2.75 -8.64 5.68
N TYR A 45 2.23 -7.47 5.85
CA TYR A 45 2.60 -6.61 6.97
C TYR A 45 1.55 -6.56 8.06
N ALA A 46 0.73 -7.57 8.12
CA ALA A 46 -0.36 -7.56 9.08
C ALA A 46 0.13 -7.64 10.52
N HIS A 47 1.33 -8.14 10.70
CA HIS A 47 1.87 -8.27 12.04
C HIS A 47 2.46 -7.00 12.59
N LEU A 48 2.59 -6.01 11.79
CA LEU A 48 3.12 -4.74 12.25
C LEU A 48 2.05 -3.91 12.94
#